data_230ff2caad72a6c26760bd218007ca66
#
_entry.id   230ff2caad72a6c26760bd218007ca66
#
_cell.length_a   1.000
_cell.length_b   1.000
_cell.length_c   1.000
_cell.angle_alpha   90.00
_cell.angle_beta   90.00
_cell.angle_gamma   90.00
#
_symmetry.space_group_name_H-M   'P 1'
#
loop_
_entity.id
_entity.type
_entity.pdbx_description
1 polymer ?
#
loop_
_entity_poly.entity_id
_entity_poly.type
_entity_poly.pdbx_seq_one_letter_code
_entity_poly.pdbx_strand_id
1 'polypeptide(L)'
;MAAFSSFLDILPDPSNKIGDAGQALGSGTAGPGFASIKFTSQQPSSISRTNSGRVISRAIVGQQWKIQISYNPMTRAQFEPVYAFLQEKRGRLQPFFVILPQYSSPQDSTLNRTITTNAAVSAGANHFVAAGFGSGNGELKVGDMINFNDSNNSTHKKAYQITRVLTNSDYLTGGTQPSSSQRLYYVSPHIEKAVASGQGIVYTNPKFRVIMNSDIVEYDLGTNNLYQFSLNLEEAQP
;
A
#
# COMPACT_ATOMS: atom_id res chain seq x y z
N MET A 1 -20.36 5.21 -25.74
CA MET A 1 -19.10 5.41 -24.97
C MET A 1 -18.97 4.20 -24.06
N ALA A 2 -18.03 3.32 -24.33
CA ALA A 2 -17.70 2.26 -23.39
C ALA A 2 -17.25 2.97 -22.10
N ALA A 3 -17.93 2.70 -21.00
CA ALA A 3 -17.55 3.27 -19.75
C ALA A 3 -16.14 2.80 -19.40
N PHE A 4 -15.25 3.70 -19.03
CA PHE A 4 -13.93 3.42 -18.48
C PHE A 4 -13.97 2.65 -17.15
N SER A 5 -15.11 2.08 -16.81
CA SER A 5 -15.32 1.25 -15.62
C SER A 5 -14.56 -0.08 -15.61
N SER A 6 -13.90 -0.43 -16.70
CA SER A 6 -13.08 -1.63 -16.83
C SER A 6 -11.58 -1.39 -16.67
N PHE A 7 -11.12 -0.14 -16.52
CA PHE A 7 -9.77 0.10 -16.07
C PHE A 7 -9.62 -0.41 -14.64
N LEU A 8 -8.65 -1.27 -14.40
CA LEU A 8 -8.16 -1.41 -13.05
C LEU A 8 -7.65 -0.03 -12.64
N ASP A 9 -8.15 0.49 -11.54
CA ASP A 9 -7.66 1.75 -10.95
C ASP A 9 -6.23 1.58 -10.40
N ILE A 10 -5.35 0.91 -11.15
CA ILE A 10 -3.98 0.62 -10.78
C ILE A 10 -3.05 1.30 -11.79
N LEU A 11 -2.09 2.06 -11.28
CA LEU A 11 -1.06 2.67 -12.11
C LEU A 11 -0.33 1.59 -12.95
N PRO A 12 -0.23 1.78 -14.28
CA PRO A 12 0.47 0.83 -15.14
C PRO A 12 1.92 0.61 -14.73
N ASP A 13 2.28 -0.64 -14.58
CA ASP A 13 3.64 -1.10 -14.30
C ASP A 13 3.93 -2.39 -15.08
N PRO A 14 5.16 -2.96 -15.04
CA PRO A 14 5.48 -4.17 -15.79
C PRO A 14 4.62 -5.39 -15.46
N SER A 15 4.00 -5.42 -14.27
CA SER A 15 3.12 -6.50 -13.82
C SER A 15 1.65 -6.22 -14.11
N ASN A 16 1.29 -4.94 -14.26
CA ASN A 16 -0.08 -4.50 -14.52
C ASN A 16 -0.19 -3.95 -15.94
N LYS A 17 -0.59 -4.82 -16.86
CA LYS A 17 -0.76 -4.49 -18.28
C LYS A 17 -2.05 -3.71 -18.49
N ILE A 18 -1.99 -2.75 -19.41
CA ILE A 18 -3.18 -2.08 -19.93
C ILE A 18 -3.47 -2.68 -21.31
N GLY A 19 -4.67 -3.18 -21.51
CA GLY A 19 -5.17 -3.57 -22.82
C GLY A 19 -5.56 -2.37 -23.66
N ASP A 20 -5.57 -2.50 -24.98
CA ASP A 20 -5.91 -1.45 -25.96
C ASP A 20 -7.32 -0.86 -25.73
N ALA A 21 -8.20 -1.62 -25.10
CA ALA A 21 -9.55 -1.18 -24.72
C ALA A 21 -9.66 -0.73 -23.25
N GLY A 22 -8.55 -0.49 -22.56
CA GLY A 22 -8.56 -0.18 -21.13
C GLY A 22 -8.95 -1.37 -20.25
N GLN A 23 -8.92 -2.57 -20.79
CA GLN A 23 -9.22 -3.78 -20.04
C GLN A 23 -8.02 -4.21 -19.22
N ALA A 24 -8.29 -4.60 -17.99
CA ALA A 24 -7.30 -5.17 -17.13
C ALA A 24 -7.03 -6.63 -17.49
N LEU A 25 -5.77 -7.04 -17.38
CA LEU A 25 -5.29 -8.39 -17.13
C LEU A 25 -5.12 -9.33 -18.33
N GLY A 26 -3.89 -9.76 -18.48
CA GLY A 26 -3.47 -10.90 -19.31
C GLY A 26 -3.12 -10.56 -20.75
N SER A 27 -3.85 -9.69 -21.40
CA SER A 27 -3.58 -9.20 -22.75
C SER A 27 -3.38 -7.69 -22.72
N GLY A 28 -2.33 -7.19 -23.30
CA GLY A 28 -2.02 -5.77 -23.35
C GLY A 28 -0.52 -5.49 -23.17
N THR A 29 -0.14 -4.23 -23.31
CA THR A 29 1.24 -3.79 -23.15
C THR A 29 1.56 -3.60 -21.66
N ALA A 30 2.70 -4.12 -21.24
CA ALA A 30 3.22 -3.85 -19.89
C ALA A 30 3.52 -2.37 -19.74
N GLY A 31 3.21 -1.80 -18.59
CA GLY A 31 3.61 -0.44 -18.26
C GLY A 31 5.13 -0.33 -18.09
N PRO A 32 5.67 0.90 -18.08
CA PRO A 32 7.09 1.13 -17.84
C PRO A 32 7.46 0.82 -16.39
N GLY A 33 8.67 0.32 -16.19
CA GLY A 33 9.23 0.12 -14.85
C GLY A 33 9.62 1.45 -14.20
N PHE A 34 9.57 1.48 -12.87
CA PHE A 34 10.00 2.62 -12.09
C PHE A 34 11.53 2.65 -12.01
N ALA A 35 12.14 3.80 -12.31
CA ALA A 35 13.58 4.01 -12.18
C ALA A 35 13.98 4.18 -10.71
N SER A 36 13.21 4.95 -9.97
CA SER A 36 13.40 5.11 -8.53
C SER A 36 12.09 5.38 -7.82
N ILE A 37 12.04 4.97 -6.56
CA ILE A 37 10.90 5.19 -5.67
C ILE A 37 11.42 5.77 -4.37
N LYS A 38 10.88 6.92 -3.97
CA LYS A 38 11.05 7.47 -2.63
C LYS A 38 9.76 7.25 -1.86
N PHE A 39 9.83 6.44 -0.83
CA PHE A 39 8.69 6.13 0.03
C PHE A 39 8.85 6.80 1.39
N THR A 40 7.88 7.58 1.80
CA THR A 40 7.94 8.39 3.02
C THR A 40 6.72 8.14 3.88
N SER A 41 6.94 7.87 5.16
CA SER A 41 5.91 7.83 6.19
C SER A 41 5.83 9.20 6.86
N GLN A 42 4.70 9.87 6.76
CA GLN A 42 4.45 11.11 7.47
C GLN A 42 3.57 10.83 8.68
N GLN A 43 4.13 11.07 9.87
CA GLN A 43 3.42 10.90 11.15
C GLN A 43 3.34 12.26 11.84
N PRO A 44 2.25 13.01 11.68
CA PRO A 44 2.13 14.33 12.28
C PRO A 44 2.07 14.24 13.81
N SER A 45 2.84 15.11 14.46
CA SER A 45 2.84 15.24 15.92
C SER A 45 2.85 16.72 16.33
N SER A 46 2.22 17.00 17.45
CA SER A 46 2.30 18.32 18.10
C SER A 46 3.26 18.24 19.27
N ILE A 47 4.20 19.16 19.32
CA ILE A 47 5.21 19.23 20.38
C ILE A 47 5.06 20.57 21.11
N SER A 48 4.98 20.51 22.43
CA SER A 48 4.99 21.68 23.31
C SER A 48 6.11 21.53 24.34
N ARG A 49 6.69 22.65 24.74
CA ARG A 49 7.69 22.69 25.81
C ARG A 49 7.16 23.53 26.98
N THR A 50 7.27 23.01 28.18
CA THR A 50 6.97 23.74 29.40
C THR A 50 8.12 24.71 29.76
N ASN A 51 7.85 25.70 30.59
CA ASN A 51 8.89 26.61 31.10
C ASN A 51 10.02 25.89 31.87
N SER A 52 9.75 24.70 32.39
CA SER A 52 10.75 23.83 33.04
C SER A 52 11.57 22.98 32.02
N GLY A 53 11.40 23.19 30.71
CA GLY A 53 12.12 22.46 29.68
C GLY A 53 11.56 21.08 29.33
N ARG A 54 10.50 20.62 30.02
CA ARG A 54 9.89 19.34 29.72
C ARG A 54 9.20 19.36 28.35
N VAL A 55 9.48 18.36 27.52
CA VAL A 55 8.83 18.17 26.24
C VAL A 55 7.57 17.34 26.43
N ILE A 56 6.45 17.86 25.94
CA ILE A 56 5.18 17.16 25.85
C ILE A 56 4.89 16.96 24.36
N SER A 57 4.73 15.71 23.92
CA SER A 57 4.36 15.38 22.54
C SER A 57 3.02 14.69 22.50
N ARG A 58 2.23 15.03 21.50
CA ARG A 58 0.95 14.39 21.20
C ARG A 58 0.94 13.96 19.73
N ALA A 59 0.59 12.71 19.47
CA ALA A 59 0.34 12.26 18.12
C ALA A 59 -0.94 12.92 17.57
N ILE A 60 -0.85 13.42 16.36
CA ILE A 60 -2.02 13.86 15.60
C ILE A 60 -2.43 12.67 14.72
N VAL A 61 -3.72 12.35 14.72
CA VAL A 61 -4.26 11.26 13.89
C VAL A 61 -4.08 11.60 12.42
N GLY A 62 -3.74 10.62 11.59
CA GLY A 62 -3.63 10.80 10.14
C GLY A 62 -2.23 10.54 9.58
N GLN A 63 -1.60 9.41 9.97
CA GLN A 63 -0.40 8.96 9.28
C GLN A 63 -0.72 8.75 7.80
N GLN A 64 0.16 9.24 6.93
CA GLN A 64 0.02 9.15 5.47
C GLN A 64 1.31 8.63 4.85
N TRP A 65 1.14 7.81 3.81
CA TRP A 65 2.22 7.40 2.93
C TRP A 65 2.37 8.42 1.80
N LYS A 66 3.60 8.88 1.56
CA LYS A 66 3.94 9.68 0.39
C LYS A 66 4.89 8.91 -0.49
N ILE A 67 4.61 8.93 -1.78
CA ILE A 67 5.34 8.14 -2.76
C ILE A 67 5.77 9.08 -3.88
N GLN A 68 7.07 9.13 -4.15
CA GLN A 68 7.61 9.79 -5.33
C GLN A 68 8.19 8.73 -6.25
N ILE A 69 7.72 8.70 -7.48
CA ILE A 69 8.13 7.75 -8.51
C ILE A 69 8.82 8.52 -9.62
N SER A 70 9.99 8.05 -10.03
CA SER A 70 10.66 8.52 -11.24
C SER A 70 10.72 7.40 -12.27
N TYR A 71 10.56 7.75 -13.52
CA TYR A 71 10.69 6.82 -14.64
C TYR A 71 12.01 7.05 -15.38
N ASN A 72 12.56 6.00 -15.98
CA ASN A 72 13.62 6.15 -16.96
C ASN A 72 13.07 6.86 -18.20
N PRO A 73 13.93 7.54 -18.98
CA PRO A 73 13.51 8.06 -20.28
C PRO A 73 12.84 6.95 -21.11
N MET A 74 11.64 7.20 -21.61
CA MET A 74 10.80 6.21 -22.25
C MET A 74 10.32 6.67 -23.62
N THR A 75 10.01 5.71 -24.47
CA THR A 75 9.41 5.98 -25.78
C THR A 75 7.95 6.44 -25.64
N ARG A 76 7.42 7.04 -26.70
CA ARG A 76 6.02 7.47 -26.76
C ARG A 76 5.06 6.33 -26.43
N ALA A 77 5.29 5.15 -26.99
CA ALA A 77 4.43 3.98 -26.76
C ALA A 77 4.38 3.52 -25.30
N GLN A 78 5.45 3.74 -24.54
CA GLN A 78 5.49 3.44 -23.11
C GLN A 78 4.89 4.55 -22.25
N PHE A 79 5.06 5.81 -22.67
CA PHE A 79 4.61 6.98 -21.94
C PHE A 79 3.11 7.23 -22.04
N GLU A 80 2.55 7.19 -23.27
CA GLU A 80 1.15 7.56 -23.50
C GLU A 80 0.12 6.77 -22.66
N PRO A 81 0.25 5.45 -22.45
CA PRO A 81 -0.69 4.74 -21.58
C PRO A 81 -0.70 5.24 -20.14
N VAL A 82 0.47 5.58 -19.60
CA VAL A 82 0.58 6.13 -18.24
C VAL A 82 -0.01 7.53 -18.19
N TYR A 83 0.32 8.35 -19.17
CA TYR A 83 -0.17 9.73 -19.24
C TYR A 83 -1.70 9.78 -19.41
N ALA A 84 -2.27 8.96 -20.29
CA ALA A 84 -3.70 8.84 -20.49
C ALA A 84 -4.43 8.38 -19.22
N PHE A 85 -3.86 7.40 -18.50
CA PHE A 85 -4.37 6.96 -17.22
C PHE A 85 -4.43 8.10 -16.20
N LEU A 86 -3.34 8.88 -16.09
CA LEU A 86 -3.29 10.00 -15.14
C LEU A 86 -4.26 11.13 -15.53
N GLN A 87 -4.42 11.41 -16.82
CA GLN A 87 -5.40 12.39 -17.29
C GLN A 87 -6.83 11.98 -16.93
N GLU A 88 -7.15 10.68 -17.01
CA GLU A 88 -8.44 10.16 -16.58
C GLU A 88 -8.69 10.43 -15.08
N LYS A 89 -7.65 10.36 -14.24
CA LYS A 89 -7.77 10.60 -12.79
C LYS A 89 -7.97 12.07 -12.42
N ARG A 90 -7.82 12.98 -13.36
CA ARG A 90 -8.12 14.42 -13.19
C ARG A 90 -7.40 15.04 -11.98
N GLY A 91 -6.10 14.87 -11.89
CA GLY A 91 -5.33 15.43 -10.80
C GLY A 91 -5.67 14.76 -9.45
N ARG A 92 -6.03 15.57 -8.49
CA ARG A 92 -6.38 15.12 -7.12
C ARG A 92 -7.78 14.55 -6.98
N LEU A 93 -8.59 14.55 -8.05
CA LEU A 93 -10.03 14.26 -7.94
C LEU A 93 -10.31 12.77 -7.72
N GLN A 94 -9.62 11.90 -8.43
CA GLN A 94 -9.89 10.47 -8.40
C GLN A 94 -8.69 9.69 -7.85
N PRO A 95 -8.90 8.92 -6.78
CA PRO A 95 -7.85 8.06 -6.24
C PRO A 95 -7.64 6.84 -7.15
N PHE A 96 -6.42 6.33 -7.12
CA PHE A 96 -6.02 5.11 -7.80
C PHE A 96 -5.06 4.29 -6.93
N PHE A 97 -4.69 3.11 -7.40
CA PHE A 97 -3.79 2.23 -6.67
C PHE A 97 -2.41 2.19 -7.31
N VAL A 98 -1.41 2.07 -6.46
CA VAL A 98 -0.02 1.80 -6.87
C VAL A 98 0.47 0.56 -6.15
N ILE A 99 1.16 -0.30 -6.89
CA ILE A 99 1.89 -1.44 -6.35
C ILE A 99 3.38 -1.09 -6.40
N LEU A 100 4.03 -1.17 -5.25
CA LEU A 100 5.45 -0.85 -5.14
C LEU A 100 6.29 -2.12 -5.30
N PRO A 101 7.24 -2.18 -6.25
CA PRO A 101 8.03 -3.38 -6.51
C PRO A 101 8.74 -3.96 -5.28
N GLN A 102 9.26 -3.08 -4.39
CA GLN A 102 9.94 -3.50 -3.18
C GLN A 102 9.05 -4.23 -2.17
N TYR A 103 7.73 -4.10 -2.31
CA TYR A 103 6.73 -4.75 -1.46
C TYR A 103 5.84 -5.73 -2.22
N SER A 104 6.14 -5.99 -3.49
CA SER A 104 5.34 -6.90 -4.32
C SER A 104 5.32 -8.34 -3.81
N SER A 105 6.36 -8.72 -3.07
CA SER A 105 6.49 -10.03 -2.44
C SER A 105 6.89 -9.85 -0.98
N PRO A 106 6.49 -10.76 -0.08
CA PRO A 106 6.95 -10.74 1.30
C PRO A 106 8.46 -11.06 1.36
N GLN A 107 9.13 -10.62 2.44
CA GLN A 107 10.55 -10.90 2.66
C GLN A 107 10.84 -12.40 2.76
N ASP A 108 9.90 -13.17 3.26
CA ASP A 108 9.99 -14.62 3.26
C ASP A 108 9.42 -15.19 1.97
N SER A 109 10.28 -15.51 1.02
CA SER A 109 9.92 -16.07 -0.28
C SER A 109 9.24 -17.45 -0.21
N THR A 110 9.33 -18.13 0.94
CA THR A 110 8.69 -19.43 1.17
C THR A 110 7.24 -19.28 1.64
N LEU A 111 6.79 -18.04 1.92
CA LEU A 111 5.45 -17.77 2.41
C LEU A 111 4.40 -18.17 1.35
N ASN A 112 3.70 -19.25 1.64
CA ASN A 112 2.64 -19.80 0.79
C ASN A 112 1.50 -20.31 1.65
N ARG A 113 0.70 -19.40 2.20
CA ARG A 113 -0.46 -19.73 3.04
C ARG A 113 -1.51 -18.66 2.98
N THR A 114 -2.74 -19.02 3.23
CA THR A 114 -3.82 -18.06 3.45
C THR A 114 -3.77 -17.60 4.90
N ILE A 115 -3.56 -16.31 5.09
CA ILE A 115 -3.54 -15.68 6.41
C ILE A 115 -4.83 -14.88 6.58
N THR A 116 -5.47 -15.05 7.71
CA THR A 116 -6.72 -14.35 8.04
C THR A 116 -6.65 -13.75 9.44
N THR A 117 -7.52 -12.78 9.74
CA THR A 117 -7.71 -12.28 11.10
C THR A 117 -8.37 -13.35 11.96
N ASN A 118 -7.77 -13.69 13.12
CA ASN A 118 -8.33 -14.71 14.02
C ASN A 118 -9.57 -14.19 14.78
N ALA A 119 -9.60 -12.92 15.10
CA ALA A 119 -10.70 -12.25 15.79
C ALA A 119 -10.99 -10.89 15.15
N ALA A 120 -12.12 -10.32 15.48
CA ALA A 120 -12.42 -8.94 15.08
C ALA A 120 -11.41 -7.97 15.67
N VAL A 121 -11.01 -7.00 14.88
CA VAL A 121 -10.02 -5.97 15.23
C VAL A 121 -10.70 -4.62 15.24
N SER A 122 -10.58 -3.89 16.32
CA SER A 122 -11.19 -2.56 16.43
C SER A 122 -10.40 -1.51 15.67
N ALA A 123 -11.08 -0.49 15.18
CA ALA A 123 -10.42 0.72 14.68
C ALA A 123 -9.56 1.34 15.81
N GLY A 124 -8.39 1.86 15.45
CA GLY A 124 -7.42 2.39 16.39
C GLY A 124 -6.48 1.35 17.02
N ALA A 125 -6.71 0.06 16.80
CA ALA A 125 -5.81 -0.99 17.28
C ALA A 125 -4.45 -0.89 16.57
N ASN A 126 -3.37 -1.16 17.31
CA ASN A 126 -2.01 -1.21 16.76
C ASN A 126 -1.52 -2.64 16.52
N HIS A 127 -2.35 -3.63 16.78
CA HIS A 127 -2.03 -5.04 16.61
C HIS A 127 -3.28 -5.86 16.30
N PHE A 128 -3.06 -7.05 15.76
CA PHE A 128 -4.10 -8.05 15.52
C PHE A 128 -3.52 -9.47 15.59
N VAL A 129 -4.38 -10.42 15.91
CA VAL A 129 -4.01 -11.83 15.87
C VAL A 129 -4.38 -12.40 14.50
N ALA A 130 -3.42 -13.00 13.83
CA ALA A 130 -3.58 -13.68 12.56
C ALA A 130 -3.61 -15.20 12.77
N ALA A 131 -4.45 -15.88 12.00
CA ALA A 131 -4.55 -17.34 11.91
C ALA A 131 -4.04 -17.82 10.54
N GLY A 132 -3.86 -19.14 10.40
CA GLY A 132 -3.39 -19.77 9.17
C GLY A 132 -1.98 -20.34 9.26
N PHE A 133 -1.42 -20.50 10.48
CA PHE A 133 -0.04 -20.96 10.71
C PHE A 133 0.06 -22.44 11.10
N GLY A 134 -1.03 -23.19 11.07
CA GLY A 134 -1.03 -24.62 11.37
C GLY A 134 -0.42 -25.49 10.27
N SER A 135 -0.47 -25.05 9.03
CA SER A 135 0.11 -25.72 7.86
C SER A 135 0.62 -24.70 6.86
N GLY A 136 1.50 -25.12 5.94
CA GLY A 136 2.15 -24.27 4.97
C GLY A 136 3.48 -23.70 5.47
N ASN A 137 4.18 -22.99 4.59
CA ASN A 137 5.54 -22.51 4.82
C ASN A 137 5.58 -20.99 4.93
N GLY A 138 6.61 -20.50 5.61
CA GLY A 138 6.95 -19.10 5.70
C GLY A 138 6.08 -18.29 6.65
N GLU A 139 6.52 -17.09 6.93
CA GLU A 139 5.88 -16.13 7.84
C GLU A 139 6.08 -14.71 7.33
N LEU A 140 5.14 -13.82 7.66
CA LEU A 140 5.33 -12.39 7.46
C LEU A 140 6.38 -11.87 8.44
N LYS A 141 7.28 -11.02 7.95
CA LYS A 141 8.38 -10.45 8.73
C LYS A 141 8.16 -8.96 9.00
N VAL A 142 8.92 -8.47 9.95
CA VAL A 142 8.97 -7.02 10.24
C VAL A 142 9.43 -6.27 8.99
N GLY A 143 8.67 -5.26 8.60
CA GLY A 143 8.91 -4.50 7.37
C GLY A 143 7.98 -4.86 6.22
N ASP A 144 7.35 -6.05 6.24
CA ASP A 144 6.37 -6.42 5.21
C ASP A 144 5.15 -5.49 5.23
N MET A 145 4.63 -5.22 4.04
CA MET A 145 3.42 -4.43 3.86
C MET A 145 2.23 -5.35 3.61
N ILE A 146 1.11 -5.00 4.19
CA ILE A 146 -0.14 -5.76 4.07
C ILE A 146 -1.34 -4.86 3.82
N ASN A 147 -2.38 -5.43 3.21
CA ASN A 147 -3.74 -4.86 3.21
C ASN A 147 -4.71 -5.88 3.82
N PHE A 148 -5.83 -5.41 4.33
CA PHE A 148 -6.95 -6.26 4.66
C PHE A 148 -7.89 -6.41 3.45
N ASN A 149 -8.24 -7.65 3.11
CA ASN A 149 -9.31 -7.94 2.17
C ASN A 149 -10.62 -8.02 2.95
N ASP A 150 -11.12 -6.85 3.37
CA ASP A 150 -12.29 -6.73 4.22
C ASP A 150 -13.55 -6.76 3.38
N SER A 151 -14.28 -7.86 3.41
CA SER A 151 -15.54 -8.03 2.69
C SER A 151 -16.67 -7.18 3.26
N ASN A 152 -16.59 -6.81 4.54
CA ASN A 152 -17.60 -6.02 5.23
C ASN A 152 -17.37 -4.52 5.04
N ASN A 153 -16.15 -4.12 4.68
CA ASN A 153 -15.79 -2.73 4.48
C ASN A 153 -14.92 -2.55 3.23
N SER A 154 -15.57 -2.50 2.08
CA SER A 154 -14.89 -2.38 0.78
C SER A 154 -14.06 -1.11 0.63
N THR A 155 -14.28 -0.11 1.49
CA THR A 155 -13.51 1.14 1.50
C THR A 155 -12.25 1.08 2.36
N HIS A 156 -12.00 -0.03 3.08
CA HIS A 156 -10.78 -0.25 3.86
C HIS A 156 -9.63 -0.63 2.93
N LYS A 157 -8.94 0.36 2.38
CA LYS A 157 -7.88 0.17 1.37
C LYS A 157 -6.50 0.67 1.82
N LYS A 158 -6.33 0.92 3.12
CA LYS A 158 -5.06 1.36 3.68
C LYS A 158 -4.03 0.23 3.68
N ALA A 159 -2.77 0.58 3.40
CA ALA A 159 -1.63 -0.31 3.55
C ALA A 159 -0.99 -0.14 4.93
N TYR A 160 -0.64 -1.26 5.56
CA TYR A 160 -0.06 -1.32 6.90
C TYR A 160 1.30 -2.01 6.84
N GLN A 161 2.27 -1.45 7.55
CA GLN A 161 3.57 -2.07 7.72
C GLN A 161 3.61 -2.88 9.02
N ILE A 162 4.12 -4.11 8.94
CA ILE A 162 4.35 -4.93 10.12
C ILE A 162 5.59 -4.39 10.85
N THR A 163 5.41 -4.03 12.11
CA THR A 163 6.46 -3.45 12.95
C THR A 163 7.01 -4.44 13.97
N ARG A 164 6.23 -5.46 14.33
CA ARG A 164 6.62 -6.50 15.28
C ARG A 164 5.80 -7.76 15.05
N VAL A 165 6.43 -8.89 15.27
CA VAL A 165 5.80 -10.22 15.17
C VAL A 165 6.04 -10.96 16.49
N LEU A 166 5.00 -11.54 17.06
CA LEU A 166 5.10 -12.41 18.23
C LEU A 166 4.45 -13.77 17.92
N THR A 167 5.16 -14.80 18.34
CA THR A 167 4.76 -16.20 18.20
C THR A 167 4.29 -16.76 19.55
N ASN A 168 3.86 -18.01 19.57
CA ASN A 168 3.50 -18.70 20.80
C ASN A 168 4.66 -18.83 21.79
N SER A 169 5.89 -18.87 21.31
CA SER A 169 7.10 -18.99 22.15
C SER A 169 7.60 -17.67 22.74
N ASP A 170 7.08 -16.54 22.25
CA ASP A 170 7.52 -15.24 22.72
C ASP A 170 6.79 -14.84 24.01
N TYR A 171 7.53 -14.17 24.88
CA TYR A 171 6.94 -13.66 26.14
C TYR A 171 6.05 -12.44 25.87
N LEU A 172 4.80 -12.53 26.28
CA LEU A 172 3.83 -11.44 26.19
C LEU A 172 3.33 -11.06 27.60
N THR A 173 3.68 -9.84 28.04
CA THR A 173 3.19 -9.31 29.31
C THR A 173 1.83 -8.64 29.10
N GLY A 174 0.82 -9.08 29.82
CA GLY A 174 -0.49 -8.40 29.86
C GLY A 174 -1.31 -8.55 28.59
N GLY A 175 -1.44 -9.73 28.03
CA GLY A 175 -2.27 -10.04 26.89
C GLY A 175 -2.50 -11.52 26.68
N THR A 176 -3.29 -11.87 25.68
CA THR A 176 -3.50 -13.29 25.32
C THR A 176 -2.38 -13.73 24.40
N GLN A 177 -1.64 -14.75 24.85
CA GLN A 177 -0.59 -15.39 24.05
C GLN A 177 -1.21 -16.00 22.78
N PRO A 178 -0.66 -15.76 21.58
CA PRO A 178 -1.13 -16.45 20.38
C PRO A 178 -0.88 -17.96 20.50
N SER A 179 -1.75 -18.76 19.93
CA SER A 179 -1.54 -20.22 19.86
C SER A 179 -0.42 -20.56 18.86
N SER A 180 0.00 -21.83 18.82
CA SER A 180 1.02 -22.28 17.87
C SER A 180 0.64 -22.07 16.39
N SER A 181 -0.68 -22.07 16.09
CA SER A 181 -1.23 -21.80 14.77
C SER A 181 -1.56 -20.33 14.51
N GLN A 182 -1.21 -19.45 15.41
CA GLN A 182 -1.49 -18.02 15.36
C GLN A 182 -0.20 -17.19 15.45
N ARG A 183 -0.29 -15.92 14.99
CA ARG A 183 0.76 -14.91 15.18
C ARG A 183 0.11 -13.61 15.61
N LEU A 184 0.78 -12.88 16.49
CA LEU A 184 0.39 -11.53 16.87
C LEU A 184 1.25 -10.54 16.08
N TYR A 185 0.63 -9.78 15.21
CA TYR A 185 1.26 -8.75 14.40
C TYR A 185 0.95 -7.36 14.93
N TYR A 186 2.00 -6.58 15.18
CA TYR A 186 1.89 -5.14 15.39
C TYR A 186 2.07 -4.42 14.06
N VAL A 187 1.26 -3.39 13.84
CA VAL A 187 1.24 -2.66 12.58
C VAL A 187 1.34 -1.15 12.78
N SER A 188 1.89 -0.50 11.77
CA SER A 188 1.90 0.95 11.63
C SER A 188 1.37 1.31 10.23
N PRO A 189 0.47 2.28 10.14
CA PRO A 189 -0.25 2.98 11.21
C PRO A 189 -1.21 2.08 11.99
N HIS A 190 -1.88 2.67 12.99
CA HIS A 190 -2.98 1.99 13.67
C HIS A 190 -4.09 1.67 12.66
N ILE A 191 -4.80 0.57 12.91
CA ILE A 191 -5.87 0.10 12.03
C ILE A 191 -6.95 1.16 11.92
N GLU A 192 -7.19 1.64 10.71
CA GLU A 192 -8.07 2.79 10.46
C GLU A 192 -9.55 2.44 10.65
N LYS A 193 -9.94 1.27 10.14
CA LYS A 193 -11.33 0.79 10.21
C LYS A 193 -11.38 -0.56 10.87
N ALA A 194 -12.46 -0.82 11.60
CA ALA A 194 -12.66 -2.12 12.22
C ALA A 194 -12.68 -3.24 11.16
N VAL A 195 -12.01 -4.34 11.44
CA VAL A 195 -11.90 -5.52 10.57
C VAL A 195 -12.58 -6.69 11.25
N ALA A 196 -13.47 -7.38 10.57
CA ALA A 196 -14.14 -8.55 11.12
C ALA A 196 -13.19 -9.75 11.28
N SER A 197 -13.59 -10.73 12.07
CA SER A 197 -12.89 -12.02 12.15
C SER A 197 -12.95 -12.76 10.80
N GLY A 198 -11.87 -13.48 10.47
CA GLY A 198 -11.80 -14.30 9.26
C GLY A 198 -11.49 -13.54 7.97
N GLN A 199 -11.24 -12.22 8.05
CA GLN A 199 -10.89 -11.44 6.86
C GLN A 199 -9.47 -11.76 6.38
N GLY A 200 -9.32 -11.89 5.06
CA GLY A 200 -8.04 -12.21 4.43
C GLY A 200 -7.01 -11.09 4.56
N ILE A 201 -5.74 -11.49 4.71
CA ILE A 201 -4.61 -10.57 4.70
C ILE A 201 -3.90 -10.72 3.35
N VAL A 202 -3.82 -9.63 2.60
CA VAL A 202 -3.12 -9.54 1.32
C VAL A 202 -1.70 -9.07 1.60
N TYR A 203 -0.73 -9.91 1.30
CA TYR A 203 0.71 -9.65 1.49
C TYR A 203 1.51 -9.75 0.18
N THR A 204 0.86 -10.18 -0.89
CA THR A 204 1.43 -10.16 -2.25
C THR A 204 0.82 -9.02 -3.02
N ASN A 205 1.65 -8.18 -3.62
CA ASN A 205 1.22 -6.98 -4.33
C ASN A 205 0.27 -6.09 -3.49
N PRO A 206 0.63 -5.72 -2.26
CA PRO A 206 -0.18 -4.82 -1.47
C PRO A 206 -0.38 -3.49 -2.21
N LYS A 207 -1.61 -3.00 -2.20
CA LYS A 207 -2.02 -1.83 -2.95
C LYS A 207 -2.01 -0.60 -2.06
N PHE A 208 -1.39 0.47 -2.54
CA PHE A 208 -1.45 1.79 -1.93
C PHE A 208 -2.50 2.62 -2.66
N ARG A 209 -3.53 3.04 -1.95
CA ARG A 209 -4.54 3.96 -2.49
C ARG A 209 -4.00 5.38 -2.42
N VAL A 210 -3.83 6.01 -3.57
CA VAL A 210 -3.15 7.31 -3.68
C VAL A 210 -3.93 8.28 -4.56
N ILE A 211 -3.62 9.56 -4.39
CA ILE A 211 -3.97 10.64 -5.31
C ILE A 211 -2.70 11.36 -5.74
N MET A 212 -2.75 12.07 -6.84
CA MET A 212 -1.66 12.97 -7.22
C MET A 212 -1.56 14.12 -6.23
N ASN A 213 -0.35 14.55 -5.91
CA ASN A 213 -0.11 15.70 -5.04
C ASN A 213 -0.23 17.04 -5.78
N SER A 214 -0.42 17.02 -7.10
CA SER A 214 -0.60 18.18 -7.97
C SER A 214 -1.74 17.94 -8.95
N ASP A 215 -2.45 19.00 -9.31
CA ASP A 215 -3.43 18.98 -10.40
C ASP A 215 -2.76 19.12 -11.77
N ILE A 216 -1.45 19.35 -11.79
CA ILE A 216 -0.66 19.52 -13.02
C ILE A 216 0.15 18.24 -13.24
N VAL A 217 0.05 17.71 -14.43
CA VAL A 217 0.85 16.57 -14.91
C VAL A 217 1.81 17.11 -15.97
N GLU A 218 3.07 17.16 -15.64
CA GLU A 218 4.13 17.70 -16.51
C GLU A 218 5.06 16.57 -16.98
N TYR A 219 5.61 16.72 -18.16
CA TYR A 219 6.64 15.83 -18.68
C TYR A 219 7.64 16.63 -19.52
N ASP A 220 8.85 16.13 -19.59
CA ASP A 220 9.90 16.68 -20.43
C ASP A 220 10.12 15.78 -21.65
N LEU A 221 10.21 16.37 -22.83
CA LEU A 221 10.60 15.69 -24.05
C LEU A 221 12.04 16.05 -24.40
N GLY A 222 12.92 15.07 -24.29
CA GLY A 222 14.33 15.24 -24.63
C GLY A 222 14.59 15.33 -26.14
N THR A 223 15.77 15.80 -26.50
CA THR A 223 16.20 15.91 -27.92
C THR A 223 16.23 14.58 -28.66
N ASN A 224 16.29 13.46 -27.92
CA ASN A 224 16.26 12.10 -28.47
C ASN A 224 14.84 11.54 -28.61
N ASN A 225 13.78 12.36 -28.53
CA ASN A 225 12.38 11.95 -28.51
C ASN A 225 12.04 10.96 -27.37
N LEU A 226 12.73 11.06 -26.26
CA LEU A 226 12.45 10.29 -25.05
C LEU A 226 11.73 11.17 -24.02
N TYR A 227 10.67 10.64 -23.44
CA TYR A 227 9.86 11.27 -22.42
C TYR A 227 10.47 11.04 -21.04
N GLN A 228 10.66 12.10 -20.26
CA GLN A 228 11.04 12.03 -18.86
C GLN A 228 9.85 12.46 -18.00
N PHE A 229 9.58 11.69 -16.98
CA PHE A 229 8.40 11.87 -16.17
C PHE A 229 8.62 11.45 -14.71
N SER A 230 8.01 12.18 -13.80
CA SER A 230 8.00 11.84 -12.37
C SER A 230 6.62 12.10 -11.77
N LEU A 231 6.26 11.30 -10.77
CA LEU A 231 5.00 11.40 -10.04
C LEU A 231 5.23 11.62 -8.57
N ASN A 232 4.51 12.59 -8.01
CA ASN A 232 4.41 12.81 -6.58
C ASN A 232 3.01 12.44 -6.12
N LEU A 233 2.92 11.44 -5.28
CA LEU A 233 1.67 10.83 -4.83
C LEU A 233 1.56 10.93 -3.32
N GLU A 234 0.36 11.12 -2.84
CA GLU A 234 0.02 11.04 -1.42
C GLU A 234 -1.10 10.05 -1.19
N GLU A 235 -1.11 9.42 -0.03
CA GLU A 235 -2.14 8.44 0.32
C GLU A 235 -3.51 9.12 0.39
N ALA A 236 -4.46 8.59 -0.35
CA ALA A 236 -5.85 8.99 -0.27
C ALA A 236 -6.54 8.18 0.84
N GLN A 237 -6.83 8.84 1.94
CA GLN A 237 -7.65 8.23 2.98
C GLN A 237 -9.11 8.22 2.53
N PRO A 238 -9.86 7.12 2.79
CA PRO A 238 -11.26 6.99 2.40
C PRO A 238 -12.18 7.83 3.27
#